data_1038f8a587172313b6a2b3ccaa42e106
#
_entry.id   1038f8a587172313b6a2b3ccaa42e106
#
_cell.length_a   1.000
_cell.length_b   1.000
_cell.length_c   1.000
_cell.angle_alpha   90.00
_cell.angle_beta   90.00
_cell.angle_gamma   90.00
#
_symmetry.space_group_name_H-M   'P 1'
#
loop_
_entity.id
_entity.type
_entity.pdbx_description
1 polymer ?
#
loop_
_entity_poly.entity_id
_entity_poly.type
_entity_poly.pdbx_seq_one_letter_code
_entity_poly.pdbx_strand_id
1 'polypeptide(L)'
;MVVQASFSAASLAPSGGAQAVDRALALLAAVGRAPPEGAPLAALAQAAGVAKPTARRLLISLMGAHLVEQDAGSRLYHLGTGAFLLGLRAGRRHDMAEQAAD
;
A
#
# COMPACT_ATOMS: atom_id res chain seq x y z
N MET A 1 -17.87 -9.82 7.22
CA MET A 1 -17.71 -9.92 5.79
C MET A 1 -16.27 -9.99 5.38
N VAL A 2 -15.99 -10.84 4.48
CA VAL A 2 -14.63 -10.98 4.00
C VAL A 2 -14.43 -10.08 2.79
N VAL A 3 -13.52 -9.19 2.93
CA VAL A 3 -13.14 -8.38 1.78
C VAL A 3 -12.27 -9.23 0.89
N GLN A 4 -12.80 -9.58 -0.23
CA GLN A 4 -12.07 -10.39 -1.19
C GLN A 4 -11.04 -9.59 -1.94
N ALA A 5 -10.92 -8.36 -1.64
CA ALA A 5 -9.98 -7.53 -2.36
C ALA A 5 -8.59 -8.07 -2.14
N SER A 6 -8.14 -8.92 -3.01
CA SER A 6 -6.73 -9.23 -3.03
C SER A 6 -6.07 -7.98 -3.57
N PHE A 7 -5.77 -7.10 -2.68
CA PHE A 7 -5.10 -5.86 -3.02
C PHE A 7 -3.64 -6.19 -3.28
N SER A 8 -3.31 -6.40 -4.54
CA SER A 8 -1.95 -6.78 -4.90
C SER A 8 -1.49 -5.93 -6.08
N ALA A 9 -0.18 -5.86 -6.25
CA ALA A 9 0.38 -5.11 -7.37
C ALA A 9 -0.12 -5.62 -8.71
N ALA A 10 -0.38 -6.92 -8.81
CA ALA A 10 -0.81 -7.52 -10.07
C ALA A 10 -2.21 -7.07 -10.48
N SER A 11 -3.03 -6.61 -9.53
CA SER A 11 -4.37 -6.15 -9.86
C SER A 11 -4.42 -4.66 -10.20
N LEU A 12 -3.29 -3.97 -10.17
CA LEU A 12 -3.22 -2.55 -10.45
C LEU A 12 -2.72 -2.36 -11.88
N ALA A 13 -3.63 -2.43 -12.84
CA ALA A 13 -3.26 -2.26 -14.22
C ALA A 13 -2.77 -0.83 -14.46
N PRO A 14 -1.70 -0.65 -15.24
CA PRO A 14 -1.22 0.69 -15.54
C PRO A 14 -2.27 1.52 -16.25
N SER A 15 -2.40 2.76 -15.86
CA SER A 15 -3.32 3.68 -16.49
C SER A 15 -2.52 4.66 -17.34
N GLY A 16 -2.15 4.31 -18.51
CA GLY A 16 -1.22 5.03 -19.36
C GLY A 16 -1.07 6.52 -19.03
N GLY A 17 0.10 7.02 -18.86
CA GLY A 17 0.41 8.40 -18.56
C GLY A 17 0.64 8.75 -17.11
N ALA A 18 0.26 7.87 -16.17
CA ALA A 18 0.45 8.12 -14.75
C ALA A 18 1.40 7.10 -14.14
N GLN A 19 2.55 6.90 -14.77
CA GLN A 19 3.49 5.85 -14.36
C GLN A 19 3.95 5.96 -12.92
N ALA A 20 4.27 7.18 -12.47
CA ALA A 20 4.76 7.34 -11.10
C ALA A 20 3.70 6.96 -10.09
N VAL A 21 2.45 7.34 -10.34
CA VAL A 21 1.35 7.00 -9.46
C VAL A 21 1.11 5.50 -9.48
N ASP A 22 1.10 4.90 -10.66
CA ASP A 22 0.90 3.45 -10.77
C ASP A 22 1.97 2.69 -9.99
N ARG A 23 3.22 3.12 -10.11
CA ARG A 23 4.33 2.48 -9.40
C ARG A 23 4.22 2.68 -7.89
N ALA A 24 3.81 3.88 -7.46
CA ALA A 24 3.62 4.14 -6.03
C ALA A 24 2.51 3.28 -5.46
N LEU A 25 1.41 3.13 -6.20
CA LEU A 25 0.32 2.28 -5.76
C LEU A 25 0.72 0.81 -5.70
N ALA A 26 1.54 0.36 -6.66
CA ALA A 26 2.07 -1.00 -6.64
C ALA A 26 2.95 -1.23 -5.41
N LEU A 27 3.75 -0.23 -5.03
CA LEU A 27 4.56 -0.33 -3.83
C LEU A 27 3.69 -0.35 -2.58
N LEU A 28 2.67 0.49 -2.53
CA LEU A 28 1.74 0.50 -1.40
C LEU A 28 1.06 -0.86 -1.25
N ALA A 29 0.63 -1.45 -2.35
CA ALA A 29 0.03 -2.77 -2.33
C ALA A 29 1.01 -3.82 -1.81
N ALA A 30 2.27 -3.73 -2.22
CA ALA A 30 3.30 -4.65 -1.77
C ALA A 30 3.53 -4.53 -0.26
N VAL A 31 3.54 -3.29 0.26
CA VAL A 31 3.67 -3.07 1.70
C VAL A 31 2.48 -3.68 2.42
N GLY A 32 1.28 -3.52 1.86
CA GLY A 32 0.07 -4.06 2.48
C GLY A 32 0.04 -5.57 2.54
N ARG A 33 0.77 -6.26 1.64
CA ARG A 33 0.84 -7.71 1.63
C ARG A 33 1.99 -8.27 2.45
N ALA A 34 2.87 -7.41 2.92
CA ALA A 34 4.02 -7.84 3.70
C ALA A 34 3.59 -8.30 5.09
N PRO A 35 4.44 -9.09 5.77
CA PRO A 35 4.17 -9.43 7.17
C PRO A 35 4.02 -8.17 8.02
N PRO A 36 3.34 -8.28 9.18
CA PRO A 36 3.12 -7.11 10.03
C PRO A 36 4.39 -6.37 10.42
N GLU A 37 5.50 -7.08 10.57
CA GLU A 37 6.77 -6.44 10.93
C GLU A 37 7.37 -5.64 9.77
N GLY A 38 6.85 -5.81 8.59
CA GLY A 38 7.29 -5.01 7.44
C GLY A 38 8.14 -5.78 6.45
N ALA A 39 8.59 -5.08 5.41
CA ALA A 39 9.41 -5.66 4.36
C ALA A 39 10.56 -4.73 4.00
N PRO A 40 11.70 -5.30 3.58
CA PRO A 40 12.83 -4.49 3.18
C PRO A 40 12.64 -3.89 1.79
N LEU A 41 13.38 -2.83 1.52
CA LEU A 41 13.29 -2.13 0.24
C LEU A 41 13.44 -3.07 -0.95
N ALA A 42 14.39 -3.98 -0.89
CA ALA A 42 14.66 -4.88 -2.01
C ALA A 42 13.44 -5.74 -2.35
N ALA A 43 12.76 -6.26 -1.33
CA ALA A 43 11.59 -7.10 -1.55
C ALA A 43 10.44 -6.30 -2.16
N LEU A 44 10.25 -5.08 -1.68
CA LEU A 44 9.18 -4.21 -2.19
C LEU A 44 9.46 -3.80 -3.64
N ALA A 45 10.70 -3.44 -3.93
CA ALA A 45 11.08 -3.06 -5.29
C ALA A 45 10.85 -4.21 -6.25
N GLN A 46 11.23 -5.41 -5.85
CA GLN A 46 11.04 -6.59 -6.68
C GLN A 46 9.55 -6.87 -6.89
N ALA A 47 8.76 -6.80 -5.82
CA ALA A 47 7.32 -7.08 -5.90
C ALA A 47 6.62 -6.08 -6.81
N ALA A 48 7.04 -4.82 -6.80
CA ALA A 48 6.43 -3.78 -7.62
C ALA A 48 7.05 -3.68 -9.02
N GLY A 49 8.13 -4.41 -9.27
CA GLY A 49 8.77 -4.38 -10.58
C GLY A 49 9.48 -3.08 -10.88
N VAL A 50 10.05 -2.42 -9.87
CA VAL A 50 10.77 -1.17 -10.06
C VAL A 50 12.17 -1.28 -9.50
N ALA A 51 13.07 -0.43 -9.99
CA ALA A 51 14.44 -0.38 -9.48
C ALA A 51 14.45 0.18 -8.06
N LYS A 52 15.41 -0.27 -7.25
CA LYS A 52 15.51 0.16 -5.86
C LYS A 52 15.52 1.67 -5.66
N PRO A 53 16.33 2.45 -6.43
CA PRO A 53 16.32 3.90 -6.23
C PRO A 53 14.96 4.52 -6.50
N THR A 54 14.24 4.03 -7.51
CA THR A 54 12.90 4.50 -7.81
C THR A 54 11.94 4.12 -6.69
N ALA A 55 12.02 2.87 -6.22
CA ALA A 55 11.18 2.42 -5.12
C ALA A 55 11.39 3.27 -3.88
N ARG A 56 12.66 3.56 -3.55
CA ARG A 56 12.94 4.37 -2.38
C ARG A 56 12.33 5.76 -2.48
N ARG A 57 12.45 6.41 -3.64
CA ARG A 57 11.88 7.75 -3.81
C ARG A 57 10.37 7.74 -3.69
N LEU A 58 9.73 6.73 -4.27
CA LEU A 58 8.27 6.63 -4.20
C LEU A 58 7.80 6.30 -2.79
N LEU A 59 8.55 5.45 -2.07
CA LEU A 59 8.21 5.14 -0.68
C LEU A 59 8.35 6.38 0.20
N ILE A 60 9.33 7.24 -0.06
CA ILE A 60 9.46 8.49 0.69
C ILE A 60 8.22 9.36 0.49
N SER A 61 7.70 9.42 -0.73
CA SER A 61 6.47 10.16 -0.99
C SER A 61 5.28 9.55 -0.26
N LEU A 62 5.19 8.23 -0.25
CA LEU A 62 4.13 7.55 0.49
C LEU A 62 4.25 7.79 1.99
N MET A 63 5.48 7.86 2.50
CA MET A 63 5.72 8.18 3.89
C MET A 63 5.29 9.61 4.21
N GLY A 64 5.50 10.53 3.28
CA GLY A 64 5.04 11.90 3.45
C GLY A 64 3.53 12.00 3.59
N ALA A 65 2.80 11.09 3.01
CA ALA A 65 1.35 11.01 3.13
C ALA A 65 0.91 10.13 4.30
N HIS A 66 1.83 9.61 5.07
CA HIS A 66 1.58 8.70 6.20
C HIS A 66 0.93 7.39 5.80
N LEU A 67 1.02 7.03 4.53
CA LEU A 67 0.51 5.75 4.06
C LEU A 67 1.47 4.60 4.35
N VAL A 68 2.76 4.91 4.41
CA VAL A 68 3.82 3.96 4.70
C VAL A 68 4.71 4.56 5.77
N GLU A 69 5.27 3.71 6.63
CA GLU A 69 6.26 4.11 7.63
C GLU A 69 7.43 3.16 7.55
N GLN A 70 8.58 3.61 8.01
CA GLN A 70 9.79 2.79 8.05
C GLN A 70 10.27 2.74 9.50
N ASP A 71 10.46 1.53 10.01
CA ASP A 71 11.01 1.36 11.35
C ASP A 71 12.47 1.79 11.37
N ALA A 72 12.82 2.66 12.29
CA ALA A 72 14.17 3.23 12.36
C ALA A 72 15.23 2.17 12.67
N GLY A 73 14.88 1.18 13.49
CA GLY A 73 15.83 0.15 13.89
C GLY A 73 16.02 -0.92 12.83
N SER A 74 14.93 -1.49 12.34
CA SER A 74 15.00 -2.58 11.38
C SER A 74 15.09 -2.10 9.94
N ARG A 75 14.66 -0.87 9.68
CA ARG A 75 14.58 -0.29 8.35
C ARG A 75 13.51 -0.95 7.47
N LEU A 76 12.64 -1.74 8.06
CA LEU A 76 11.55 -2.36 7.32
C LEU A 76 10.41 -1.38 7.13
N TYR A 77 9.74 -1.48 5.99
CA TYR A 77 8.59 -0.62 5.66
C TYR A 77 7.31 -1.36 6.00
N HIS A 78 6.35 -0.62 6.55
CA HIS A 78 5.04 -1.16 6.88
C HIS A 78 3.97 -0.08 6.63
N LEU A 79 2.71 -0.47 6.68
CA LEU A 79 1.62 0.49 6.50
C LEU A 79 1.62 1.49 7.64
N GLY A 80 1.38 2.75 7.30
CA GLY A 80 1.37 3.84 8.27
C GLY A 80 -0.02 4.15 8.79
N THR A 81 -0.08 5.09 9.74
CA THR A 81 -1.34 5.49 10.37
C THR A 81 -2.33 6.07 9.37
N GLY A 82 -1.84 6.74 8.32
CA GLY A 82 -2.73 7.27 7.28
C GLY A 82 -3.49 6.17 6.56
N ALA A 83 -2.83 5.06 6.28
CA ALA A 83 -3.48 3.92 5.65
C ALA A 83 -4.54 3.32 6.58
N PHE A 84 -4.23 3.22 7.87
CA PHE A 84 -5.17 2.72 8.86
C PHE A 84 -6.42 3.59 8.91
N LEU A 85 -6.24 4.91 8.96
CA LEU A 85 -7.37 5.83 9.01
C LEU A 85 -8.23 5.77 7.75
N LEU A 86 -7.60 5.66 6.60
CA LEU A 86 -8.35 5.48 5.36
C LEU A 86 -9.16 4.20 5.40
N GLY A 87 -8.56 3.13 5.90
CA GLY A 87 -9.24 1.85 6.03
C GLY A 87 -10.44 1.93 6.95
N LEU A 88 -10.30 2.64 8.07
CA LEU A 88 -11.42 2.83 8.99
C LEU A 88 -12.58 3.53 8.32
N ARG A 89 -12.31 4.58 7.57
CA ARG A 89 -13.36 5.32 6.87
C ARG A 89 -14.03 4.46 5.81
N ALA A 90 -13.25 3.70 5.07
CA ALA A 90 -13.79 2.78 4.08
C ALA A 90 -14.64 1.71 4.75
N GLY A 91 -14.18 1.21 5.90
CA GLY A 91 -14.90 0.18 6.63
C GLY A 91 -16.27 0.67 7.09
N ARG A 92 -16.35 1.91 7.57
CA ARG A 92 -17.63 2.47 7.99
C ARG A 92 -18.62 2.52 6.83
N ARG A 93 -18.17 2.92 5.67
CA ARG A 93 -19.03 2.95 4.49
C ARG A 93 -19.50 1.55 4.11
N HIS A 94 -18.62 0.58 4.15
CA HIS A 94 -18.96 -0.80 3.83
C HIS A 94 -19.95 -1.37 4.83
N ASP A 95 -19.77 -1.08 6.11
CA ASP A 95 -20.69 -1.54 7.14
C ASP A 95 -22.08 -0.96 6.91
N MET A 96 -22.16 0.33 6.60
CA MET A 96 -23.45 0.96 6.33
C MET A 96 -24.11 0.36 5.10
N ALA A 97 -23.35 0.07 4.07
CA ALA A 97 -23.89 -0.54 2.86
C ALA A 97 -24.43 -1.94 3.14
N GLU A 98 -23.73 -2.71 3.96
CA GLU A 98 -24.19 -4.03 4.34
C GLU A 98 -25.48 -3.96 5.12
N GLN A 99 -25.58 -3.04 6.05
CA GLN A 99 -26.80 -2.86 6.83
C GLN A 99 -27.96 -2.45 5.94
N ALA A 100 -27.71 -1.60 4.98
CA ALA A 100 -28.76 -1.16 4.06
C ALA A 100 -29.24 -2.28 3.14
N ALA A 101 -28.39 -3.26 2.88
CA ALA A 101 -28.75 -4.37 2.01
C ALA A 101 -29.65 -5.38 2.72
N ASP A 102 -29.68 -5.36 4.01
CA ASP A 102 -30.53 -6.24 4.79
C ASP A 102 -31.95 -5.70 4.84
#